data_2202b8b5643e0dfaccb1206272ebde1b
#
_entry.id   2202b8b5643e0dfaccb1206272ebde1b
#
_cell.length_a   1.000
_cell.length_b   1.000
_cell.length_c   1.000
_cell.angle_alpha   90.00
_cell.angle_beta   90.00
_cell.angle_gamma   90.00
#
_symmetry.space_group_name_H-M   'P 1'
#
loop_
_entity.id
_entity.type
_entity.pdbx_description
1 polymer ?
#
loop_
_entity_poly.entity_id
_entity_poly.type
_entity_poly.pdbx_seq_one_letter_code
_entity_poly.pdbx_strand_id
1 'polypeptide(L)'
;MYRAKVYVYPKEGILDPQGKAVHQILKNMGYKAVNGVRVGKFVTLELNNALTEAEAYQQMEEMCQKLLANPIIEDYRFEIEKVTEEQE
;
A
#
# COMPACT_ATOMS: atom_id res chain seq x y z
N MET A 1 -4.80 18.31 -10.08
CA MET A 1 -4.22 17.57 -8.96
C MET A 1 -4.26 16.07 -9.24
N TYR A 2 -3.27 15.36 -8.79
CA TYR A 2 -3.25 13.91 -8.86
C TYR A 2 -3.40 13.34 -7.47
N ARG A 3 -4.11 12.23 -7.36
CA ARG A 3 -4.19 11.46 -6.13
C ARG A 3 -3.53 10.12 -6.35
N ALA A 4 -2.56 9.81 -5.51
CA ALA A 4 -1.87 8.53 -5.56
C ALA A 4 -2.31 7.66 -4.38
N LYS A 5 -2.53 6.39 -4.67
CA LYS A 5 -2.90 5.40 -3.66
C LYS A 5 -1.83 4.32 -3.68
N VAL A 6 -1.18 4.12 -2.55
CA VAL A 6 -0.08 3.16 -2.44
C VAL A 6 -0.48 2.04 -1.49
N TYR A 7 -0.34 0.83 -1.97
CA TYR A 7 -0.61 -0.39 -1.20
C TYR A 7 0.73 -1.04 -0.89
N VAL A 8 1.06 -1.15 0.39
CA VAL A 8 2.31 -1.76 0.84
C VAL A 8 1.97 -2.97 1.69
N TYR A 9 2.57 -4.10 1.37
CA TYR A 9 2.28 -5.35 2.05
C TYR A 9 3.53 -6.21 2.17
N PRO A 10 3.59 -7.10 3.19
CA PRO A 10 4.76 -7.95 3.39
C PRO A 10 4.94 -8.93 2.24
N LYS A 11 6.19 -9.16 1.86
CA LYS A 11 6.51 -10.21 0.90
C LYS A 11 6.13 -11.57 1.45
N GLU A 12 5.83 -12.48 0.54
CA GLU A 12 5.54 -13.86 0.92
C GLU A 12 6.75 -14.46 1.65
N GLY A 13 6.51 -15.19 2.73
CA GLY A 13 7.55 -15.80 3.52
C GLY A 13 8.19 -14.92 4.58
N ILE A 14 7.82 -13.62 4.62
CA ILE A 14 8.31 -12.70 5.63
C ILE A 14 7.49 -12.85 6.91
N LEU A 15 8.15 -12.78 8.06
CA LEU A 15 7.48 -12.81 9.36
C LEU A 15 6.61 -11.56 9.50
N ASP A 16 5.33 -11.78 9.75
CA ASP A 16 4.34 -10.74 9.93
C ASP A 16 3.60 -10.97 11.25
N PRO A 17 4.13 -10.43 12.37
CA PRO A 17 3.50 -10.65 13.68
C PRO A 17 2.06 -10.17 13.77
N GLN A 18 1.74 -9.05 13.12
CA GLN A 18 0.38 -8.52 13.11
C GLN A 18 -0.57 -9.44 12.36
N GLY A 19 -0.17 -9.90 11.18
CA GLY A 19 -0.97 -10.81 10.38
C GLY A 19 -1.18 -12.14 11.10
N LYS A 20 -0.14 -12.63 11.76
CA LYS A 20 -0.22 -13.86 12.54
C LYS A 20 -1.19 -13.73 13.70
N ALA A 21 -1.15 -12.60 14.41
CA ALA A 21 -2.06 -12.34 15.53
C ALA A 21 -3.51 -12.26 15.05
N VAL A 22 -3.76 -11.54 13.97
CA VAL A 22 -5.11 -11.43 13.40
C VAL A 22 -5.62 -12.82 12.96
N HIS A 23 -4.76 -13.60 12.32
CA HIS A 23 -5.11 -14.95 11.89
C HIS A 23 -5.53 -15.82 13.09
N GLN A 24 -4.78 -15.76 14.17
CA GLN A 24 -5.08 -16.55 15.36
C GLN A 24 -6.41 -16.14 15.99
N ILE A 25 -6.69 -14.84 16.03
CA ILE A 25 -7.96 -14.34 16.57
C ILE A 25 -9.13 -14.80 15.70
N LEU A 26 -9.01 -14.68 14.38
CA LEU A 26 -10.05 -15.14 13.47
C LEU A 26 -10.32 -16.63 13.62
N LYS A 27 -9.27 -17.39 13.78
CA LYS A 27 -9.36 -18.82 13.99
C LYS A 27 -10.12 -19.16 15.28
N ASN A 28 -9.81 -18.42 16.35
CA ASN A 28 -10.50 -18.60 17.63
C ASN A 28 -11.96 -18.19 17.58
N MET A 29 -12.31 -17.29 16.65
CA MET A 29 -13.69 -16.86 16.42
C MET A 29 -14.48 -17.84 15.54
N GLY A 30 -13.82 -18.87 15.05
CA GLY A 30 -14.48 -19.89 14.23
C GLY A 30 -14.35 -19.75 12.72
N TYR A 31 -13.57 -18.79 12.26
CA TYR A 31 -13.35 -18.57 10.82
C TYR A 31 -12.25 -19.48 10.30
N LYS A 32 -12.56 -20.75 10.16
CA LYS A 32 -11.57 -21.78 9.83
C LYS A 32 -11.15 -21.80 8.37
N ALA A 33 -11.88 -21.11 7.50
CA ALA A 33 -11.54 -21.04 6.08
C ALA A 33 -10.38 -20.07 5.80
N VAL A 34 -9.97 -19.25 6.78
CA VAL A 34 -8.89 -18.32 6.59
C VAL A 34 -7.55 -19.06 6.71
N ASN A 35 -6.82 -19.13 5.61
CA ASN A 35 -5.56 -19.86 5.56
C ASN A 35 -4.34 -19.01 5.86
N GLY A 36 -4.50 -17.71 5.83
CA GLY A 36 -3.40 -16.80 6.14
C GLY A 36 -3.89 -15.37 6.16
N VAL A 37 -3.14 -14.52 6.84
CA VAL A 37 -3.45 -13.09 6.94
C VAL A 37 -2.14 -12.33 6.83
N ARG A 38 -2.16 -11.28 6.02
CA ARG A 38 -1.04 -10.33 5.94
C ARG A 38 -1.57 -8.94 6.21
N VAL A 39 -0.90 -8.22 7.09
CA VAL A 39 -1.28 -6.86 7.41
C VAL A 39 -0.28 -5.91 6.74
N GLY A 40 -0.80 -5.03 5.95
CA GLY A 40 0.00 -4.01 5.28
C GLY A 40 -0.50 -2.63 5.60
N LYS A 41 -0.12 -1.66 4.78
CA LYS A 41 -0.58 -0.28 4.96
C LYS A 41 -1.04 0.30 3.63
N PHE A 42 -1.88 1.29 3.74
CA PHE A 42 -2.42 2.03 2.62
C PHE A 42 -2.08 3.50 2.82
N VAL A 43 -1.41 4.09 1.84
CA VAL A 43 -0.98 5.49 1.91
C VAL A 43 -1.60 6.25 0.75
N THR A 44 -2.19 7.40 1.04
CA THR A 44 -2.68 8.30 -0.01
C THR A 44 -1.84 9.56 -0.04
N LEU A 45 -1.53 10.04 -1.23
CA LEU A 45 -0.80 11.27 -1.42
C LEU A 45 -1.54 12.15 -2.44
N GLU A 46 -1.43 13.45 -2.26
CA GLU A 46 -1.95 14.40 -3.22
C GLU A 46 -0.76 15.12 -3.86
N LEU A 47 -0.73 15.10 -5.18
CA LEU A 47 0.32 15.73 -5.97
C LEU A 47 -0.29 16.91 -6.74
N ASN A 48 0.39 18.04 -6.74
CA ASN A 48 -0.15 19.21 -7.41
C ASN A 48 -0.03 19.11 -8.93
N ASN A 49 -0.69 20.03 -9.63
CA ASN A 49 -0.76 20.00 -11.09
C ASN A 49 0.52 20.44 -11.79
N ALA A 50 1.58 20.77 -11.06
CA ALA A 50 2.86 21.15 -11.67
C ALA A 50 3.55 19.97 -12.35
N LEU A 51 3.14 18.74 -12.00
CA LEU A 51 3.73 17.53 -12.57
C LEU A 51 2.96 17.06 -13.80
N THR A 52 3.69 16.53 -14.78
CA THR A 52 3.07 15.73 -15.82
C THR A 52 2.74 14.36 -15.24
N GLU A 53 1.89 13.61 -15.93
CA GLU A 53 1.56 12.26 -15.51
C GLU A 53 2.81 11.38 -15.42
N ALA A 54 3.71 11.48 -16.40
CA ALA A 54 4.96 10.72 -16.39
C ALA A 54 5.84 11.07 -15.19
N GLU A 55 5.94 12.37 -14.87
CA GLU A 55 6.70 12.81 -13.71
C GLU A 55 6.06 12.32 -12.40
N ALA A 56 4.74 12.33 -12.33
CA ALA A 56 4.03 11.84 -11.16
C ALA A 56 4.33 10.35 -10.92
N TYR A 57 4.30 9.53 -11.95
CA TYR A 57 4.64 8.11 -11.85
C TYR A 57 6.08 7.90 -11.41
N GLN A 58 7.00 8.67 -12.00
CA GLN A 58 8.41 8.56 -11.64
C GLN A 58 8.66 8.92 -10.18
N GLN A 59 8.05 10.00 -9.71
CA GLN A 59 8.22 10.42 -8.32
C GLN A 59 7.57 9.44 -7.35
N MET A 60 6.42 8.88 -7.71
CA MET A 60 5.79 7.87 -6.87
C MET A 60 6.67 6.63 -6.72
N GLU A 61 7.27 6.17 -7.82
CA GLU A 61 8.19 5.04 -7.77
C GLU A 61 9.37 5.32 -6.83
N GLU A 62 9.95 6.50 -6.95
CA GLU A 62 11.05 6.89 -6.08
C GLU A 62 10.64 6.96 -4.62
N MET A 63 9.49 7.57 -4.33
CA MET A 63 9.01 7.69 -2.96
C MET A 63 8.74 6.33 -2.34
N CYS A 64 8.16 5.41 -3.09
CA CYS A 64 7.91 4.06 -2.61
C CYS A 64 9.21 3.35 -2.26
N GLN A 65 10.22 3.46 -3.13
CA GLN A 65 11.49 2.78 -2.91
C GLN A 65 12.30 3.40 -1.78
N LYS A 66 12.23 4.72 -1.62
CA LYS A 66 13.06 5.43 -0.65
C LYS A 66 12.45 5.52 0.73
N LEU A 67 11.12 5.52 0.84
CA LEU A 67 10.46 5.81 2.11
C LEU A 67 9.23 4.97 2.39
N LEU A 68 8.31 4.85 1.43
CA LEU A 68 6.97 4.34 1.72
C LEU A 68 6.95 2.84 1.93
N ALA A 69 7.85 2.11 1.29
CA ALA A 69 7.97 0.67 1.43
C ALA A 69 9.41 0.31 1.74
N ASN A 70 9.60 -0.79 2.47
CA ASN A 70 10.92 -1.37 2.65
C ASN A 70 11.08 -2.47 1.60
N PRO A 71 11.81 -2.24 0.50
CA PRO A 71 11.83 -3.18 -0.62
C PRO A 71 12.46 -4.54 -0.30
N ILE A 72 13.14 -4.65 0.83
CA ILE A 72 13.73 -5.93 1.25
C ILE A 72 12.65 -6.88 1.77
N ILE A 73 11.68 -6.35 2.51
CA ILE A 73 10.66 -7.16 3.18
C ILE A 73 9.23 -6.88 2.72
N GLU A 74 9.04 -5.86 1.90
CA GLU A 74 7.70 -5.45 1.46
C GLU A 74 7.60 -5.34 -0.04
N ASP A 75 6.45 -5.68 -0.56
CA ASP A 75 6.05 -5.36 -1.92
C ASP A 75 5.12 -4.17 -1.89
N TYR A 76 4.99 -3.49 -3.00
CA TYR A 76 4.08 -2.37 -3.11
C TYR A 76 3.51 -2.28 -4.52
N ARG A 77 2.36 -1.64 -4.61
CA ARG A 77 1.82 -1.18 -5.88
C ARG A 77 1.15 0.17 -5.65
N PHE A 78 1.02 0.95 -6.69
CA PHE A 78 0.35 2.22 -6.56
C PHE A 78 -0.48 2.53 -7.80
N GLU A 79 -1.47 3.40 -7.60
CA GLU A 79 -2.35 3.90 -8.64
C GLU A 79 -2.34 5.41 -8.57
N ILE A 80 -2.38 6.07 -9.73
CA ILE A 80 -2.46 7.53 -9.79
C ILE A 80 -3.70 7.89 -10.59
N GLU A 81 -4.54 8.76 -10.03
CA GLU A 81 -5.70 9.27 -10.73
C GLU A 81 -5.65 10.78 -10.76
N LYS A 82 -6.17 11.36 -11.85
CA LYS A 82 -6.29 12.79 -11.97
C LYS A 82 -7.59 13.21 -11.30
N VAL A 83 -7.50 14.19 -10.41
CA VAL A 83 -8.64 14.66 -9.62
C VAL A 83 -8.83 16.15 -9.92
N THR A 84 -10.08 16.54 -10.18
CA THR A 84 -10.42 17.93 -10.29
C THR A 84 -10.77 18.48 -8.91
N GLU A 85 -10.72 19.80 -8.75
CA GLU A 85 -11.06 20.43 -7.48
C GLU A 85 -12.48 20.10 -7.02
N GLU A 86 -13.36 19.85 -7.95
CA GLU A 86 -14.77 19.54 -7.68
C GLU A 86 -14.97 18.16 -7.08
N GLN A 87 -13.96 17.29 -7.15
CA GLN A 87 -14.04 15.93 -6.65
C GLN A 87 -13.52 15.78 -5.24
N GLU A 88 -13.07 16.87 -4.66
CA GLU A 88 -12.62 16.88 -3.27
C GLU A 88 -13.79 17.16 -2.29
#